data_1c623354812709df2f55d1f300f4f6ad
#
_entry.id   1c623354812709df2f55d1f300f4f6ad
#
_cell.length_a   1.000
_cell.length_b   1.000
_cell.length_c   1.000
_cell.angle_alpha   90.00
_cell.angle_beta   90.00
_cell.angle_gamma   90.00
#
_symmetry.space_group_name_H-M   'P 1'
#
loop_
_entity.id
_entity.type
_entity.pdbx_description
1 polymer ?
#
loop_
_entity_poly.entity_id
_entity_poly.type
_entity_poly.pdbx_seq_one_letter_code
_entity_poly.pdbx_strand_id
1 'polypeptide(L)'
;MIDYLPALLNEPIQLYSCFISYSHQDEVFARRLHDALQSYGVRCWYAPEALQGGKKIHEQIDAAIRVYDKLLLILSEHSMNSEWVKTEIANARRREVTQNRRMLFPIRLVDYETIRNWTCFDADTGKDSAREIREYFIPDFSNWKDHDSFEHAFTRLLRDLKADDIQPSL
;
A
#
# COMPACT_ATOMS: atom_id res chain seq x y z
N MET A 1 -0.85 -10.95 31.54
CA MET A 1 0.28 -10.28 30.88
C MET A 1 1.38 -11.25 30.47
N ILE A 2 1.79 -12.09 31.38
CA ILE A 2 2.83 -13.07 31.11
C ILE A 2 2.40 -14.05 30.02
N ASP A 3 1.13 -14.42 30.02
CA ASP A 3 0.60 -15.33 29.00
C ASP A 3 0.66 -14.75 27.60
N TYR A 4 0.70 -13.43 27.52
CA TYR A 4 0.75 -12.74 26.24
C TYR A 4 2.13 -12.89 25.59
N LEU A 5 3.18 -12.88 26.39
CA LEU A 5 4.55 -12.99 25.88
C LEU A 5 4.82 -14.31 25.16
N PRO A 6 4.40 -15.47 25.67
CA PRO A 6 4.60 -16.71 24.94
C PRO A 6 3.92 -16.71 23.58
N ALA A 7 2.72 -16.13 23.49
CA ALA A 7 2.03 -16.05 22.21
C ALA A 7 2.82 -15.18 21.24
N LEU A 8 3.36 -14.06 21.71
CA LEU A 8 4.17 -13.19 20.87
C LEU A 8 5.44 -13.87 20.41
N LEU A 9 6.05 -14.67 21.26
CA LEU A 9 7.28 -15.38 20.92
C LEU A 9 7.04 -16.53 19.95
N ASN A 10 5.84 -17.11 19.97
CA ASN A 10 5.52 -18.22 19.09
C ASN A 10 5.04 -17.76 17.71
N GLU A 11 4.62 -16.51 17.61
CA GLU A 11 4.20 -15.94 16.33
C GLU A 11 5.34 -15.17 15.70
N PRO A 12 5.47 -15.20 14.36
CA PRO A 12 6.48 -14.38 13.71
C PRO A 12 6.26 -12.92 14.06
N ILE A 13 7.30 -12.29 14.57
CA ILE A 13 7.25 -10.85 14.83
C ILE A 13 7.24 -10.13 13.49
N GLN A 14 6.24 -9.28 13.29
CA GLN A 14 6.18 -8.50 12.08
C GLN A 14 7.13 -7.32 12.21
N LEU A 15 8.23 -7.41 11.48
CA LEU A 15 9.26 -6.40 11.52
C LEU A 15 9.06 -5.31 10.47
N TYR A 16 8.04 -5.44 9.65
CA TYR A 16 7.75 -4.45 8.62
C TYR A 16 6.64 -3.49 9.09
N SER A 17 6.63 -2.35 8.47
CA SER A 17 5.57 -1.37 8.67
C SER A 17 5.04 -0.93 7.32
N CYS A 18 3.78 -0.56 7.28
CA CYS A 18 3.09 -0.18 6.06
C CYS A 18 2.76 1.31 6.06
N PHE A 19 2.85 1.92 4.90
CA PHE A 19 2.35 3.26 4.68
C PHE A 19 1.22 3.20 3.67
N ILE A 20 0.08 3.78 4.01
CA ILE A 20 -1.10 3.79 3.13
C ILE A 20 -1.11 5.11 2.37
N SER A 21 -0.93 5.03 1.06
CA SER A 21 -0.95 6.18 0.18
C SER A 21 -2.31 6.25 -0.50
N TYR A 22 -2.99 7.38 -0.38
CA TYR A 22 -4.35 7.51 -0.90
C TYR A 22 -4.67 8.97 -1.22
N SER A 23 -5.71 9.16 -2.04
CA SER A 23 -6.27 10.48 -2.26
C SER A 23 -7.11 10.89 -1.07
N HIS A 24 -7.05 12.16 -0.70
CA HIS A 24 -7.86 12.69 0.41
C HIS A 24 -9.34 12.31 0.31
N GLN A 25 -9.86 12.21 -0.90
CA GLN A 25 -11.26 11.86 -1.11
C GLN A 25 -11.58 10.41 -0.76
N ASP A 26 -10.57 9.57 -0.60
CA ASP A 26 -10.74 8.16 -0.25
C ASP A 26 -10.44 7.90 1.23
N GLU A 27 -10.48 8.93 2.05
CA GLU A 27 -10.09 8.84 3.46
C GLU A 27 -10.91 7.82 4.25
N VAL A 28 -12.20 7.71 3.97
CA VAL A 28 -13.05 6.76 4.69
C VAL A 28 -12.58 5.33 4.49
N PHE A 29 -12.27 4.98 3.26
CA PHE A 29 -11.73 3.66 2.97
C PHE A 29 -10.33 3.47 3.59
N ALA A 30 -9.47 4.48 3.45
CA ALA A 30 -8.12 4.40 3.99
C ALA A 30 -8.14 4.17 5.50
N ARG A 31 -9.04 4.84 6.21
CA ARG A 31 -9.19 4.67 7.65
C ARG A 31 -9.66 3.27 7.98
N ARG A 32 -10.63 2.75 7.25
CA ARG A 32 -11.12 1.40 7.47
C ARG A 32 -10.01 0.37 7.27
N LEU A 33 -9.23 0.53 6.21
CA LEU A 33 -8.12 -0.36 5.94
C LEU A 33 -7.07 -0.26 7.03
N HIS A 34 -6.74 0.94 7.45
CA HIS A 34 -5.80 1.18 8.54
C HIS A 34 -6.22 0.46 9.81
N ASP A 35 -7.48 0.65 10.21
CA ASP A 35 -7.98 0.08 11.44
C ASP A 35 -7.99 -1.46 11.38
N ALA A 36 -8.33 -2.01 10.23
CA ALA A 36 -8.33 -3.45 10.04
C ALA A 36 -6.91 -4.01 10.15
N LEU A 37 -5.93 -3.36 9.51
CA LEU A 37 -4.54 -3.80 9.60
C LEU A 37 -4.02 -3.72 11.02
N GLN A 38 -4.31 -2.63 11.73
CA GLN A 38 -3.91 -2.48 13.12
C GLN A 38 -4.50 -3.57 14.00
N SER A 39 -5.75 -3.95 13.77
CA SER A 39 -6.41 -4.99 14.57
C SER A 39 -5.75 -6.36 14.38
N TYR A 40 -5.03 -6.57 13.29
CA TYR A 40 -4.28 -7.80 13.03
C TYR A 40 -2.80 -7.66 13.34
N GLY A 41 -2.41 -6.59 14.03
CA GLY A 41 -1.03 -6.43 14.48
C GLY A 41 -0.08 -5.85 13.43
N VAL A 42 -0.59 -5.39 12.31
CA VAL A 42 0.24 -4.76 11.28
C VAL A 42 0.35 -3.28 11.58
N ARG A 43 1.56 -2.81 11.81
CA ARG A 43 1.79 -1.38 12.04
C ARG A 43 1.64 -0.64 10.71
N CYS A 44 0.78 0.36 10.70
CA CYS A 44 0.56 1.13 9.47
C CYS A 44 0.24 2.59 9.79
N TRP A 45 0.50 3.42 8.82
CA TRP A 45 0.27 4.86 8.89
C TRP A 45 -0.43 5.29 7.61
N TYR A 46 -1.18 6.36 7.69
CA TYR A 46 -1.79 6.94 6.50
C TYR A 46 -1.63 8.46 6.50
N ALA A 47 -1.76 9.02 5.31
CA ALA A 47 -1.34 10.39 5.02
C ALA A 47 -1.81 11.47 5.99
N PRO A 48 -3.09 11.52 6.43
CA PRO A 48 -3.51 12.62 7.30
C PRO A 48 -2.76 12.69 8.62
N GLU A 49 -2.32 11.55 9.15
CA GLU A 49 -1.57 11.53 10.39
C GLU A 49 -0.10 11.84 10.18
N ALA A 50 0.42 11.45 9.02
CA ALA A 50 1.83 11.64 8.71
C ALA A 50 2.12 12.99 8.11
N LEU A 51 1.16 13.61 7.45
CA LEU A 51 1.37 14.88 6.75
C LEU A 51 1.48 16.04 7.74
N GLN A 52 2.50 16.85 7.54
CA GLN A 52 2.70 18.06 8.30
C GLN A 52 2.32 19.27 7.44
N GLY A 53 1.67 20.24 8.08
CA GLY A 53 1.30 21.44 7.37
C GLY A 53 2.51 22.16 6.78
N GLY A 54 2.35 22.70 5.61
CA GLY A 54 3.40 23.49 4.95
C GLY A 54 4.37 22.72 4.10
N LYS A 55 4.39 21.39 4.17
CA LYS A 55 5.23 20.58 3.31
C LYS A 55 4.45 20.05 2.13
N LYS A 56 5.15 19.85 1.03
CA LYS A 56 4.53 19.26 -0.14
C LYS A 56 4.22 17.79 0.13
N ILE A 57 3.07 17.33 -0.36
CA ILE A 57 2.61 15.97 -0.10
C ILE A 57 3.62 14.94 -0.58
N HIS A 58 4.15 15.09 -1.79
CA HIS A 58 5.07 14.08 -2.33
C HIS A 58 6.39 14.01 -1.56
N GLU A 59 6.85 15.12 -0.98
CA GLU A 59 8.06 15.10 -0.15
C GLU A 59 7.84 14.33 1.13
N GLN A 60 6.67 14.46 1.72
CA GLN A 60 6.35 13.75 2.95
C GLN A 60 6.18 12.26 2.71
N ILE A 61 5.57 11.90 1.58
CA ILE A 61 5.40 10.51 1.22
C ILE A 61 6.75 9.88 0.91
N ASP A 62 7.65 10.59 0.21
CA ASP A 62 9.00 10.12 -0.03
C ASP A 62 9.73 9.83 1.27
N ALA A 63 9.62 10.74 2.23
CA ALA A 63 10.24 10.54 3.53
C ALA A 63 9.65 9.32 4.25
N ALA A 64 8.33 9.13 4.13
CA ALA A 64 7.66 8.00 4.74
C ALA A 64 8.11 6.68 4.10
N ILE A 65 8.24 6.63 2.78
CA ILE A 65 8.70 5.43 2.08
C ILE A 65 10.08 5.01 2.56
N ARG A 66 10.93 5.95 2.91
CA ARG A 66 12.27 5.62 3.42
C ARG A 66 12.22 4.95 4.78
N VAL A 67 11.18 5.24 5.56
CA VAL A 67 11.03 4.71 6.92
C VAL A 67 10.23 3.41 6.92
N TYR A 68 9.25 3.29 6.03
CA TYR A 68 8.36 2.14 6.00
C TYR A 68 8.79 1.13 4.95
N ASP A 69 8.52 -0.13 5.26
CA ASP A 69 8.95 -1.24 4.41
C ASP A 69 7.99 -1.52 3.26
N LYS A 70 6.74 -1.17 3.42
CA LYS A 70 5.71 -1.51 2.44
C LYS A 70 4.84 -0.29 2.17
N LEU A 71 4.51 -0.11 0.91
CA LEU A 71 3.63 0.96 0.46
C LEU A 71 2.34 0.35 -0.08
N LEU A 72 1.24 0.64 0.59
CA LEU A 72 -0.09 0.27 0.12
C LEU A 72 -0.62 1.43 -0.70
N LEU A 73 -0.69 1.25 -2.00
CA LEU A 73 -1.12 2.30 -2.92
C LEU A 73 -2.58 2.08 -3.30
N ILE A 74 -3.44 2.98 -2.85
CA ILE A 74 -4.87 2.90 -3.14
C ILE A 74 -5.15 3.55 -4.48
N LEU A 75 -5.59 2.75 -5.45
CA LEU A 75 -5.92 3.20 -6.79
C LEU A 75 -7.42 3.44 -6.90
N SER A 76 -7.79 4.70 -7.03
CA SER A 76 -9.17 5.15 -7.20
C SER A 76 -9.23 6.12 -8.35
N GLU A 77 -10.43 6.53 -8.72
CA GLU A 77 -10.58 7.57 -9.74
C GLU A 77 -9.84 8.85 -9.33
N HIS A 78 -9.78 9.12 -8.04
CA HIS A 78 -9.14 10.32 -7.54
C HIS A 78 -7.62 10.21 -7.54
N SER A 79 -7.09 9.08 -7.07
CA SER A 79 -5.64 8.92 -6.96
C SER A 79 -4.98 8.69 -8.32
N MET A 80 -5.64 7.95 -9.20
CA MET A 80 -5.05 7.60 -10.50
C MET A 80 -4.77 8.81 -11.38
N ASN A 81 -5.48 9.91 -11.16
CA ASN A 81 -5.29 11.15 -11.90
C ASN A 81 -4.38 12.14 -11.19
N SER A 82 -3.82 11.76 -10.06
CA SER A 82 -2.95 12.64 -9.28
C SER A 82 -1.51 12.56 -9.76
N GLU A 83 -0.85 13.69 -9.81
CA GLU A 83 0.55 13.75 -10.23
C GLU A 83 1.48 13.01 -9.27
N TRP A 84 1.15 12.99 -8.00
CA TRP A 84 2.03 12.36 -7.01
C TRP A 84 2.11 10.84 -7.17
N VAL A 85 1.11 10.22 -7.80
CA VAL A 85 1.09 8.76 -7.97
C VAL A 85 2.29 8.26 -8.78
N LYS A 86 2.67 9.01 -9.82
CA LYS A 86 3.82 8.64 -10.65
C LYS A 86 5.10 8.57 -9.83
N THR A 87 5.30 9.57 -8.98
CA THR A 87 6.48 9.63 -8.12
C THR A 87 6.49 8.47 -7.12
N GLU A 88 5.33 8.18 -6.54
CA GLU A 88 5.19 7.08 -5.60
C GLU A 88 5.57 5.74 -6.23
N ILE A 89 5.03 5.48 -7.40
CA ILE A 89 5.30 4.24 -8.12
C ILE A 89 6.79 4.14 -8.47
N ALA A 90 7.36 5.21 -9.00
CA ALA A 90 8.77 5.22 -9.39
C ALA A 90 9.69 4.97 -8.21
N ASN A 91 9.43 5.63 -7.08
CA ASN A 91 10.26 5.50 -5.89
C ASN A 91 10.15 4.10 -5.29
N ALA A 92 8.95 3.56 -5.19
CA ALA A 92 8.74 2.24 -4.64
C ALA A 92 9.42 1.17 -5.49
N ARG A 93 9.28 1.26 -6.81
CA ARG A 93 9.90 0.28 -7.70
C ARG A 93 11.44 0.37 -7.66
N ARG A 94 11.97 1.56 -7.55
CA ARG A 94 13.42 1.72 -7.41
C ARG A 94 13.91 1.03 -6.14
N ARG A 95 13.18 1.15 -5.07
CA ARG A 95 13.56 0.52 -3.81
C ARG A 95 13.40 -0.99 -3.86
N GLU A 96 12.40 -1.49 -4.60
CA GLU A 96 12.27 -2.92 -4.80
C GLU A 96 13.50 -3.50 -5.47
N VAL A 97 14.01 -2.81 -6.49
CA VAL A 97 15.21 -3.26 -7.19
C VAL A 97 16.43 -3.19 -6.25
N THR A 98 16.59 -2.08 -5.54
CA THR A 98 17.75 -1.89 -4.68
C THR A 98 17.78 -2.88 -3.52
N GLN A 99 16.63 -3.14 -2.91
CA GLN A 99 16.55 -4.00 -1.72
C GLN A 99 16.20 -5.45 -2.06
N ASN A 100 15.92 -5.73 -3.32
CA ASN A 100 15.55 -7.07 -3.79
C ASN A 100 14.39 -7.65 -2.98
N ARG A 101 13.36 -6.83 -2.76
CA ARG A 101 12.17 -7.26 -2.04
C ARG A 101 10.99 -6.44 -2.51
N ARG A 102 9.79 -7.01 -2.39
CA ARG A 102 8.57 -6.31 -2.77
C ARG A 102 8.24 -5.23 -1.75
N MET A 103 8.00 -4.02 -2.24
CA MET A 103 7.61 -2.90 -1.41
C MET A 103 6.23 -2.36 -1.79
N LEU A 104 5.87 -2.43 -3.06
CA LEU A 104 4.64 -1.83 -3.58
C LEU A 104 3.50 -2.84 -3.61
N PHE A 105 2.41 -2.47 -2.95
CA PHE A 105 1.19 -3.28 -2.86
C PHE A 105 0.01 -2.44 -3.32
N PRO A 106 -0.29 -2.45 -4.63
CA PRO A 106 -1.43 -1.68 -5.14
C PRO A 106 -2.74 -2.35 -4.78
N ILE A 107 -3.74 -1.53 -4.49
CA ILE A 107 -5.09 -1.94 -4.13
C ILE A 107 -6.04 -1.11 -4.98
N ARG A 108 -7.07 -1.72 -5.55
CA ARG A 108 -7.99 -0.96 -6.40
C ARG A 108 -9.36 -0.77 -5.77
N LEU A 109 -9.88 0.44 -5.93
CA LEU A 109 -11.26 0.79 -5.61
C LEU A 109 -12.09 0.93 -6.89
N VAL A 110 -11.48 0.72 -8.03
CA VAL A 110 -12.11 0.78 -9.35
C VAL A 110 -12.11 -0.63 -9.95
N ASP A 111 -12.91 -0.84 -11.02
CA ASP A 111 -12.92 -2.12 -11.68
C ASP A 111 -11.61 -2.34 -12.45
N TYR A 112 -11.37 -3.58 -12.83
CA TYR A 112 -10.11 -3.93 -13.50
C TYR A 112 -10.02 -3.28 -14.88
N GLU A 113 -11.13 -3.08 -15.54
CA GLU A 113 -11.13 -2.44 -16.85
C GLU A 113 -10.59 -1.02 -16.76
N THR A 114 -10.94 -0.30 -15.70
CA THR A 114 -10.39 1.05 -15.46
C THR A 114 -8.88 0.99 -15.31
N ILE A 115 -8.36 0.01 -14.59
CA ILE A 115 -6.92 -0.17 -14.43
C ILE A 115 -6.28 -0.52 -15.78
N ARG A 116 -6.92 -1.40 -16.54
CA ARG A 116 -6.38 -1.83 -17.82
C ARG A 116 -6.27 -0.68 -18.82
N ASN A 117 -7.21 0.25 -18.77
CA ASN A 117 -7.25 1.38 -19.69
C ASN A 117 -6.50 2.60 -19.17
N TRP A 118 -5.94 2.50 -17.97
CA TRP A 118 -5.23 3.61 -17.36
C TRP A 118 -3.86 3.79 -18.01
N THR A 119 -3.53 5.06 -18.29
CA THR A 119 -2.20 5.44 -18.75
C THR A 119 -1.63 6.49 -17.81
N CYS A 120 -0.37 6.37 -17.50
CA CYS A 120 0.27 7.28 -16.55
C CYS A 120 1.75 7.41 -16.92
N PHE A 121 1.99 8.12 -18.03
CA PHE A 121 3.34 8.28 -18.54
C PHE A 121 4.18 9.15 -17.61
N ASP A 122 5.37 8.68 -17.30
CA ASP A 122 6.33 9.40 -16.48
C ASP A 122 7.47 9.85 -17.39
N ALA A 123 7.54 11.15 -17.64
CA ALA A 123 8.56 11.71 -18.53
C ALA A 123 9.98 11.55 -17.97
N ASP A 124 10.12 11.52 -16.64
CA ASP A 124 11.44 11.42 -16.02
C ASP A 124 12.06 10.03 -16.22
N THR A 125 11.24 9.00 -16.21
CA THR A 125 11.73 7.61 -16.42
C THR A 125 11.53 7.14 -17.84
N GLY A 126 10.68 7.83 -18.62
CA GLY A 126 10.31 7.40 -19.97
C GLY A 126 9.40 6.20 -20.01
N LYS A 127 8.78 5.86 -18.88
CA LYS A 127 7.94 4.66 -18.76
C LYS A 127 6.51 5.03 -18.42
N ASP A 128 5.59 4.11 -18.75
CA ASP A 128 4.20 4.23 -18.32
C ASP A 128 4.07 3.56 -16.95
N SER A 129 3.88 4.37 -15.91
CA SER A 129 3.75 3.87 -14.54
C SER A 129 2.53 2.96 -14.39
N ALA A 130 1.47 3.21 -15.14
CA ALA A 130 0.29 2.35 -15.10
C ALA A 130 0.62 0.94 -15.58
N ARG A 131 1.45 0.82 -16.62
CA ARG A 131 1.88 -0.48 -17.11
C ARG A 131 2.69 -1.23 -16.06
N GLU A 132 3.54 -0.52 -15.35
CA GLU A 132 4.33 -1.14 -14.28
C GLU A 132 3.44 -1.66 -13.15
N ILE A 133 2.40 -0.91 -12.81
CA ILE A 133 1.45 -1.32 -11.78
C ILE A 133 0.70 -2.59 -12.20
N ARG A 134 0.37 -2.71 -13.48
CA ARG A 134 -0.37 -3.87 -13.96
C ARG A 134 0.43 -5.18 -13.89
N GLU A 135 1.72 -5.10 -13.62
CA GLU A 135 2.53 -6.30 -13.39
C GLU A 135 2.26 -6.94 -12.02
N TYR A 136 1.63 -6.20 -11.12
CA TYR A 136 1.31 -6.69 -9.78
C TYR A 136 -0.08 -7.30 -9.75
N PHE A 137 -0.30 -8.22 -8.80
CA PHE A 137 -1.67 -8.58 -8.46
C PHE A 137 -2.29 -7.42 -7.68
N ILE A 138 -3.47 -6.99 -8.11
CA ILE A 138 -4.14 -5.83 -7.52
C ILE A 138 -5.44 -6.29 -6.88
N PRO A 139 -5.49 -6.44 -5.54
CA PRO A 139 -6.72 -6.86 -4.87
C PRO A 139 -7.87 -5.92 -5.14
N ASP A 140 -9.07 -6.50 -5.29
CA ASP A 140 -10.29 -5.77 -5.58
C ASP A 140 -10.98 -5.35 -4.29
N PHE A 141 -10.91 -4.07 -3.96
CA PHE A 141 -11.64 -3.49 -2.85
C PHE A 141 -12.77 -2.59 -3.33
N SER A 142 -13.17 -2.72 -4.60
CA SER A 142 -14.20 -1.82 -5.15
C SER A 142 -15.55 -1.94 -4.43
N ASN A 143 -15.84 -3.11 -3.87
CA ASN A 143 -17.08 -3.33 -3.11
C ASN A 143 -16.82 -3.32 -1.59
N TRP A 144 -15.93 -2.46 -1.14
CA TRP A 144 -15.49 -2.46 0.25
C TRP A 144 -16.58 -2.08 1.25
N LYS A 145 -17.66 -1.44 0.81
CA LYS A 145 -18.76 -1.08 1.70
C LYS A 145 -19.55 -2.31 2.14
N ASP A 146 -19.51 -3.37 1.36
CA ASP A 146 -20.07 -4.65 1.76
C ASP A 146 -19.09 -5.36 2.68
N HIS A 147 -19.55 -5.76 3.86
CA HIS A 147 -18.68 -6.33 4.88
C HIS A 147 -17.97 -7.60 4.39
N ASP A 148 -18.72 -8.52 3.80
CA ASP A 148 -18.14 -9.79 3.36
C ASP A 148 -17.14 -9.61 2.23
N SER A 149 -17.43 -8.70 1.30
CA SER A 149 -16.51 -8.39 0.22
C SER A 149 -15.22 -7.77 0.75
N PHE A 150 -15.33 -6.87 1.71
CA PHE A 150 -14.16 -6.27 2.33
C PHE A 150 -13.33 -7.33 3.04
N GLU A 151 -13.96 -8.16 3.85
CA GLU A 151 -13.23 -9.19 4.60
C GLU A 151 -12.53 -10.18 3.67
N HIS A 152 -13.16 -10.56 2.58
CA HIS A 152 -12.56 -11.46 1.61
C HIS A 152 -11.29 -10.84 0.99
N ALA A 153 -11.41 -9.61 0.52
CA ALA A 153 -10.27 -8.91 -0.09
C ALA A 153 -9.17 -8.64 0.94
N PHE A 154 -9.57 -8.28 2.15
CA PHE A 154 -8.63 -7.99 3.22
C PHE A 154 -7.84 -9.23 3.64
N THR A 155 -8.49 -10.38 3.74
CA THR A 155 -7.82 -11.63 4.08
C THR A 155 -6.74 -11.95 3.05
N ARG A 156 -7.04 -11.74 1.78
CA ARG A 156 -6.07 -11.95 0.71
C ARG A 156 -4.89 -10.99 0.82
N LEU A 157 -5.18 -9.72 1.06
CA LEU A 157 -4.12 -8.72 1.23
C LEU A 157 -3.21 -9.06 2.41
N LEU A 158 -3.81 -9.42 3.53
CA LEU A 158 -3.05 -9.75 4.74
C LEU A 158 -2.14 -10.95 4.49
N ARG A 159 -2.64 -11.95 3.79
CA ARG A 159 -1.84 -13.11 3.43
C ARG A 159 -0.67 -12.74 2.54
N ASP A 160 -0.91 -11.87 1.56
CA ASP A 160 0.14 -11.44 0.64
C ASP A 160 1.23 -10.64 1.36
N LEU A 161 0.83 -9.80 2.31
CA LEU A 161 1.79 -9.04 3.12
C LEU A 161 2.65 -9.98 3.96
N LYS A 162 2.04 -10.97 4.58
CA LYS A 162 2.76 -11.93 5.42
C LYS A 162 3.64 -12.86 4.61
N ALA A 163 3.20 -13.28 3.45
CA ALA A 163 3.97 -14.16 2.60
C ALA A 163 5.27 -13.49 2.16
N ASP A 164 5.20 -12.21 1.81
CA ASP A 164 6.37 -11.45 1.43
C ASP A 164 7.35 -11.29 2.61
N ASP A 165 6.81 -11.13 3.81
CA ASP A 165 7.60 -10.95 5.01
C ASP A 165 8.35 -12.22 5.41
N ILE A 166 7.75 -13.37 5.16
CA ILE A 166 8.32 -14.67 5.56
C ILE A 166 9.29 -15.20 4.52
N GLN A 167 9.25 -14.67 3.30
CA GLN A 167 10.05 -15.20 2.23
C GLN A 167 11.53 -15.08 2.56
N PRO A 168 12.26 -16.20 2.58
CA PRO A 168 13.69 -16.12 2.87
C PRO A 168 14.40 -15.36 1.78
N SER A 169 15.27 -14.48 2.20
CA SER A 169 16.14 -13.79 1.25
C SER A 169 17.16 -14.80 0.73
N LEU A 170 17.12 -15.02 -0.53
CA LEU A 170 18.06 -15.96 -1.17
C LEU A 170 19.34 -15.26 -1.64
#